data_ccc4745edbadad9b20edd8697edff155
#
_entry.id   ccc4745edbadad9b20edd8697edff155
#
_cell.length_a   1.000
_cell.length_b   1.000
_cell.length_c   1.000
_cell.angle_alpha   90.00
_cell.angle_beta   90.00
_cell.angle_gamma   90.00
#
_symmetry.space_group_name_H-M   'P 1'
#
loop_
_entity.id
_entity.type
_entity.pdbx_description
1 polymer ?
#
loop_
_entity_poly.entity_id
_entity_poly.type
_entity_poly.pdbx_seq_one_letter_code
_entity_poly.pdbx_strand_id
1 'polypeptide(L)'
;QMVALLGEAARPVLRMHPGEPWRQTVELMAARLPVEVHPGQLAQVRNEPGCYREPAELDADLQTLQTSLVEAGARRLADHDVTPVRRVLATVGFHLAHLDIRQNSAFHDRALRQLLCAAGIDASEWEEWTETERLRLLEREIRSPRPFLHPSASAGPEADAVLGTYRVLAEHLKIHGVDGLGALIVSMTRRLSDLLGVYVLAREAGLLRLYPEGMVCLLPVVPLLETVEDLERGPEMLRAFLEFPVTRASLSHHAL
;
A
#
# COMPACT_ATOMS: atom_id res chain seq x y z
N GLN A 1 -2.22 22.12 20.31
CA GLN A 1 -2.72 21.23 19.27
C GLN A 1 -2.83 19.77 19.77
N MET A 2 -1.74 19.12 20.21
CA MET A 2 -1.75 17.74 20.76
C MET A 2 -2.79 17.51 21.87
N VAL A 3 -2.90 18.43 22.82
CA VAL A 3 -3.90 18.37 23.91
C VAL A 3 -5.33 18.34 23.36
N ALA A 4 -5.62 19.11 22.32
CA ALA A 4 -6.94 19.13 21.71
C ALA A 4 -7.26 17.81 20.97
N LEU A 5 -6.25 17.18 20.36
CA LEU A 5 -6.40 15.90 19.67
C LEU A 5 -6.61 14.72 20.64
N LEU A 6 -5.90 14.73 21.76
CA LEU A 6 -6.00 13.69 22.78
C LEU A 6 -7.19 13.87 23.76
N GLY A 7 -7.74 15.09 23.86
CA GLY A 7 -8.87 15.38 24.74
C GLY A 7 -8.61 14.98 26.21
N GLU A 8 -9.46 14.13 26.75
CA GLU A 8 -9.35 13.64 28.14
C GLU A 8 -8.06 12.85 28.39
N ALA A 9 -7.52 12.14 27.39
CA ALA A 9 -6.28 11.37 27.53
C ALA A 9 -5.03 12.24 27.79
N ALA A 10 -5.07 13.54 27.46
CA ALA A 10 -3.99 14.47 27.76
C ALA A 10 -3.92 14.88 29.24
N ARG A 11 -5.05 14.83 29.98
CA ARG A 11 -5.11 15.32 31.37
C ARG A 11 -4.14 14.65 32.34
N PRO A 12 -3.97 13.32 32.35
CA PRO A 12 -3.01 12.66 33.21
C PRO A 12 -1.58 13.15 32.96
N VAL A 13 -1.18 13.28 31.69
CA VAL A 13 0.17 13.76 31.31
C VAL A 13 0.43 15.17 31.83
N LEU A 14 -0.51 16.10 31.63
CA LEU A 14 -0.37 17.48 32.09
C LEU A 14 -0.31 17.61 33.61
N ARG A 15 -1.00 16.73 34.37
CA ARG A 15 -0.97 16.70 35.83
C ARG A 15 0.30 16.07 36.40
N MET A 16 0.88 15.08 35.70
CA MET A 16 2.03 14.31 36.17
C MET A 16 3.32 15.14 36.14
N HIS A 17 3.46 16.08 35.22
CA HIS A 17 4.68 16.86 35.00
C HIS A 17 4.40 18.37 34.95
N PRO A 18 3.89 18.98 36.05
CA PRO A 18 3.58 20.40 36.07
C PRO A 18 4.86 21.23 35.97
N GLY A 19 4.91 22.15 35.00
CA GLY A 19 6.06 23.00 34.75
C GLY A 19 7.20 22.39 33.94
N GLU A 20 7.02 21.18 33.40
CA GLU A 20 8.00 20.48 32.55
C GLU A 20 7.49 20.38 31.08
N PRO A 21 7.46 21.47 30.30
CA PRO A 21 6.77 21.50 29.00
C PRO A 21 7.37 20.52 27.99
N TRP A 22 8.66 20.33 27.98
CA TRP A 22 9.30 19.38 27.05
C TRP A 22 8.96 17.93 27.38
N ARG A 23 8.93 17.58 28.67
CA ARG A 23 8.53 16.24 29.13
C ARG A 23 7.06 15.97 28.82
N GLN A 24 6.19 16.95 29.12
CA GLN A 24 4.78 16.88 28.72
C GLN A 24 4.62 16.67 27.21
N THR A 25 5.42 17.36 26.38
CA THR A 25 5.40 17.22 24.94
C THR A 25 5.79 15.81 24.49
N VAL A 26 6.85 15.24 25.04
CA VAL A 26 7.30 13.86 24.74
C VAL A 26 6.25 12.83 25.15
N GLU A 27 5.67 12.96 26.34
CA GLU A 27 4.61 12.06 26.83
C GLU A 27 3.33 12.17 25.98
N LEU A 28 2.96 13.37 25.52
CA LEU A 28 1.84 13.56 24.60
C LEU A 28 2.10 12.96 23.22
N MET A 29 3.33 13.07 22.72
CA MET A 29 3.74 12.38 21.47
C MET A 29 3.67 10.85 21.64
N ALA A 30 4.18 10.33 22.77
CA ALA A 30 4.11 8.90 23.08
C ALA A 30 2.66 8.40 23.15
N ALA A 31 1.76 9.18 23.79
CA ALA A 31 0.33 8.85 23.86
C ALA A 31 -0.37 8.85 22.49
N ARG A 32 0.19 9.54 21.49
CA ARG A 32 -0.32 9.58 20.10
C ARG A 32 0.27 8.50 19.19
N LEU A 33 1.25 7.71 19.65
CA LEU A 33 1.80 6.64 18.81
C LEU A 33 0.71 5.62 18.45
N PRO A 34 0.68 5.14 17.20
CA PRO A 34 -0.33 4.17 16.74
C PRO A 34 -0.03 2.75 17.23
N VAL A 35 0.67 2.63 18.34
CA VAL A 35 1.08 1.34 18.90
C VAL A 35 1.07 1.39 20.42
N GLU A 36 0.59 0.31 21.04
CA GLU A 36 0.67 0.08 22.47
C GLU A 36 1.62 -1.07 22.75
N VAL A 37 2.59 -0.86 23.64
CA VAL A 37 3.60 -1.85 23.97
C VAL A 37 3.52 -2.16 25.46
N HIS A 38 3.24 -3.42 25.80
CA HIS A 38 3.27 -3.92 27.17
C HIS A 38 4.46 -4.88 27.35
N PRO A 39 5.16 -4.84 28.47
CA PRO A 39 6.25 -5.77 28.76
C PRO A 39 5.81 -7.21 28.62
N GLY A 40 6.53 -8.01 27.78
CA GLY A 40 6.24 -9.42 27.56
C GLY A 40 5.05 -9.73 26.66
N GLN A 41 4.47 -8.74 26.02
CA GLN A 41 3.39 -8.89 25.06
C GLN A 41 3.82 -8.41 23.66
N LEU A 42 3.14 -8.90 22.62
CA LEU A 42 3.29 -8.33 21.28
C LEU A 42 2.70 -6.93 21.26
N ALA A 43 3.37 -6.02 20.53
CA ALA A 43 2.85 -4.69 20.30
C ALA A 43 1.48 -4.76 19.61
N GLN A 44 0.54 -3.96 20.08
CA GLN A 44 -0.81 -3.86 19.51
C GLN A 44 -0.94 -2.55 18.74
N VAL A 45 -1.42 -2.65 17.50
CA VAL A 45 -1.68 -1.46 16.67
C VAL A 45 -2.95 -0.78 17.18
N ARG A 46 -2.87 0.55 17.38
CA ARG A 46 -3.97 1.41 17.77
C ARG A 46 -4.45 2.21 16.56
N ASN A 47 -5.75 2.34 16.40
CA ASN A 47 -6.35 3.15 15.34
C ASN A 47 -7.42 4.09 15.92
N GLU A 48 -7.12 4.72 17.05
CA GLU A 48 -8.00 5.61 17.77
C GLU A 48 -7.90 7.06 17.24
N PRO A 49 -8.96 7.85 17.37
CA PRO A 49 -8.89 9.27 17.10
C PRO A 49 -7.79 9.93 17.94
N GLY A 50 -6.92 10.72 17.30
CA GLY A 50 -5.80 11.39 17.95
C GLY A 50 -4.46 10.67 17.86
N CYS A 51 -4.42 9.39 17.47
CA CYS A 51 -3.16 8.74 17.09
C CYS A 51 -2.57 9.36 15.82
N TYR A 52 -1.23 9.32 15.70
CA TYR A 52 -0.54 9.66 14.47
C TYR A 52 -0.96 8.68 13.36
N ARG A 53 -1.28 9.21 12.19
CA ARG A 53 -1.61 8.40 11.00
C ARG A 53 -0.42 8.26 10.08
N GLU A 54 0.38 9.31 9.97
CA GLU A 54 1.51 9.39 9.07
C GLU A 54 2.79 9.76 9.85
N PRO A 55 3.96 9.22 9.46
CA PRO A 55 5.25 9.58 10.06
C PRO A 55 5.53 11.09 10.04
N ALA A 56 5.06 11.79 9.01
CA ALA A 56 5.23 13.23 8.86
C ALA A 56 4.60 14.04 10.00
N GLU A 57 3.48 13.58 10.56
CA GLU A 57 2.84 14.25 11.70
C GLU A 57 3.72 14.19 12.96
N LEU A 58 4.32 13.02 13.23
CA LEU A 58 5.26 12.86 14.35
C LEU A 58 6.55 13.66 14.11
N ASP A 59 7.07 13.67 12.86
CA ASP A 59 8.27 14.45 12.54
C ASP A 59 8.06 15.95 12.76
N ALA A 60 6.90 16.49 12.42
CA ALA A 60 6.55 17.88 12.67
C ALA A 60 6.53 18.23 14.17
N ASP A 61 5.97 17.36 15.00
CA ASP A 61 5.98 17.53 16.45
C ASP A 61 7.41 17.42 17.03
N LEU A 62 8.21 16.45 16.56
CA LEU A 62 9.63 16.31 16.94
C LEU A 62 10.47 17.52 16.48
N GLN A 63 10.21 18.07 15.31
CA GLN A 63 10.87 19.29 14.84
C GLN A 63 10.56 20.48 15.72
N THR A 64 9.30 20.62 16.17
CA THR A 64 8.89 21.68 17.11
C THR A 64 9.63 21.54 18.43
N LEU A 65 9.73 20.32 18.98
CA LEU A 65 10.50 20.04 20.19
C LEU A 65 11.98 20.39 20.00
N GLN A 66 12.58 19.97 18.89
CA GLN A 66 13.99 20.22 18.58
C GLN A 66 14.29 21.72 18.51
N THR A 67 13.44 22.48 17.82
CA THR A 67 13.59 23.95 17.71
C THR A 67 13.53 24.60 19.07
N SER A 68 12.53 24.25 19.90
CA SER A 68 12.37 24.78 21.25
C SER A 68 13.56 24.50 22.17
N LEU A 69 14.14 23.28 22.08
CA LEU A 69 15.35 22.92 22.84
C LEU A 69 16.56 23.76 22.40
N VAL A 70 16.74 23.99 21.10
CA VAL A 70 17.82 24.82 20.57
C VAL A 70 17.68 26.27 21.03
N GLU A 71 16.49 26.85 20.98
CA GLU A 71 16.20 28.22 21.43
C GLU A 71 16.46 28.40 22.91
N ALA A 72 16.20 27.37 23.74
CA ALA A 72 16.48 27.36 25.16
C ALA A 72 17.96 27.06 25.51
N GLY A 73 18.85 26.94 24.51
CA GLY A 73 20.28 26.65 24.73
C GLY A 73 20.61 25.16 24.93
N ALA A 74 19.62 24.27 24.86
CA ALA A 74 19.78 22.83 25.05
C ALA A 74 20.11 22.09 23.75
N ARG A 75 20.96 22.67 22.88
CA ARG A 75 21.35 22.12 21.57
C ARG A 75 21.82 20.67 21.64
N ARG A 76 22.58 20.32 22.70
CA ARG A 76 23.10 18.96 22.87
C ARG A 76 21.97 17.93 22.97
N LEU A 77 20.89 18.21 23.69
CA LEU A 77 19.71 17.34 23.78
C LEU A 77 19.00 17.25 22.40
N ALA A 78 18.87 18.37 21.70
CA ALA A 78 18.28 18.38 20.37
C ALA A 78 19.08 17.48 19.38
N ASP A 79 20.40 17.56 19.43
CA ASP A 79 21.27 16.85 18.47
C ASP A 79 21.43 15.36 18.83
N HIS A 80 21.52 14.99 20.12
CA HIS A 80 21.83 13.64 20.56
C HIS A 80 20.59 12.79 20.88
N ASP A 81 19.45 13.40 21.23
CA ASP A 81 18.26 12.65 21.63
C ASP A 81 17.14 12.78 20.58
N VAL A 82 16.87 13.97 20.05
CA VAL A 82 15.77 14.18 19.10
C VAL A 82 16.18 13.83 17.66
N THR A 83 17.36 14.29 17.22
CA THR A 83 17.82 14.04 15.83
C THR A 83 17.89 12.54 15.46
N PRO A 84 18.40 11.63 16.32
CA PRO A 84 18.38 10.19 16.01
C PRO A 84 16.99 9.63 15.81
N VAL A 85 16.01 10.03 16.64
CA VAL A 85 14.62 9.58 16.50
C VAL A 85 14.02 10.05 15.18
N ARG A 86 14.24 11.32 14.80
CA ARG A 86 13.79 11.84 13.49
C ARG A 86 14.42 11.09 12.31
N ARG A 87 15.71 10.74 12.41
CA ARG A 87 16.40 9.95 11.36
C ARG A 87 15.82 8.54 11.25
N VAL A 88 15.56 7.88 12.37
CA VAL A 88 14.92 6.56 12.36
C VAL A 88 13.54 6.66 11.73
N LEU A 89 12.74 7.64 12.15
CA LEU A 89 11.40 7.87 11.59
C LEU A 89 11.44 8.12 10.07
N ALA A 90 12.39 8.94 9.60
CA ALA A 90 12.57 9.21 8.17
C ALA A 90 13.02 7.97 7.37
N THR A 91 13.68 7.01 8.02
CA THR A 91 14.21 5.81 7.36
C THR A 91 13.20 4.68 7.32
N VAL A 92 12.45 4.46 8.41
CA VAL A 92 11.60 3.27 8.58
C VAL A 92 10.12 3.59 8.77
N GLY A 93 9.74 4.85 8.87
CA GLY A 93 8.36 5.28 9.08
C GLY A 93 7.72 4.59 10.29
N PHE A 94 6.43 4.23 10.15
CA PHE A 94 5.71 3.37 11.10
C PHE A 94 5.65 1.90 10.64
N HIS A 95 6.20 1.58 9.48
CA HIS A 95 6.08 0.29 8.80
C HIS A 95 7.36 -0.55 8.80
N LEU A 96 8.49 -0.02 9.25
CA LEU A 96 9.81 -0.66 9.35
C LEU A 96 10.43 -1.05 8.00
N ALA A 97 9.69 -1.66 7.08
CA ALA A 97 10.15 -2.08 5.76
C ALA A 97 8.99 -2.08 4.75
N HIS A 98 9.30 -1.78 3.48
CA HIS A 98 8.35 -1.95 2.39
C HIS A 98 8.25 -3.42 1.99
N LEU A 99 7.02 -3.91 1.82
CA LEU A 99 6.74 -5.28 1.41
C LEU A 99 6.16 -5.31 0.00
N ASP A 100 6.86 -5.98 -0.91
CA ASP A 100 6.32 -6.33 -2.20
C ASP A 100 5.35 -7.51 -2.09
N ILE A 101 4.33 -7.50 -2.93
CA ILE A 101 3.35 -8.57 -3.02
C ILE A 101 3.66 -9.38 -4.27
N ARG A 102 4.24 -10.55 -4.11
CA ARG A 102 4.66 -11.40 -5.22
C ARG A 102 3.69 -12.55 -5.44
N GLN A 103 3.28 -12.75 -6.70
CA GLN A 103 2.51 -13.91 -7.12
C GLN A 103 2.96 -14.39 -8.50
N ASN A 104 2.86 -15.70 -8.72
CA ASN A 104 3.21 -16.34 -9.98
C ASN A 104 2.13 -16.09 -11.06
N SER A 105 2.55 -15.83 -12.31
CA SER A 105 1.66 -15.57 -13.44
C SER A 105 0.68 -16.71 -13.69
N ALA A 106 1.11 -17.97 -13.56
CA ALA A 106 0.22 -19.12 -13.75
C ALA A 106 -0.82 -19.24 -12.61
N PHE A 107 -0.52 -18.75 -11.41
CA PHE A 107 -1.52 -18.68 -10.35
C PHE A 107 -2.56 -17.58 -10.64
N HIS A 108 -2.12 -16.43 -11.15
CA HIS A 108 -3.01 -15.37 -11.64
C HIS A 108 -3.88 -15.84 -12.81
N ASP A 109 -3.35 -16.63 -13.74
CA ASP A 109 -4.12 -17.23 -14.85
C ASP A 109 -5.28 -18.08 -14.33
N ARG A 110 -5.04 -18.98 -13.35
CA ARG A 110 -6.09 -19.79 -12.75
C ARG A 110 -7.11 -18.94 -11.98
N ALA A 111 -6.65 -17.95 -11.21
CA ALA A 111 -7.51 -17.02 -10.50
C ALA A 111 -8.41 -16.24 -11.47
N LEU A 112 -7.82 -15.73 -12.56
CA LEU A 112 -8.56 -14.98 -13.57
C LEU A 112 -9.59 -15.86 -14.29
N ARG A 113 -9.22 -17.08 -14.68
CA ARG A 113 -10.15 -18.06 -15.27
C ARG A 113 -11.36 -18.31 -14.36
N GLN A 114 -11.11 -18.57 -13.07
CA GLN A 114 -12.19 -18.79 -12.09
C GLN A 114 -13.09 -17.56 -11.98
N LEU A 115 -12.50 -16.38 -11.89
CA LEU A 115 -13.24 -15.12 -11.81
C LEU A 115 -14.12 -14.90 -13.06
N LEU A 116 -13.57 -15.09 -14.26
CA LEU A 116 -14.29 -14.91 -15.51
C LEU A 116 -15.45 -15.92 -15.63
N CYS A 117 -15.21 -17.19 -15.32
CA CYS A 117 -16.25 -18.21 -15.32
C CYS A 117 -17.36 -17.90 -14.31
N ALA A 118 -17.01 -17.46 -13.10
CA ALA A 118 -17.98 -17.05 -12.09
C ALA A 118 -18.80 -15.81 -12.53
N ALA A 119 -18.23 -14.96 -13.37
CA ALA A 119 -18.91 -13.82 -14.00
C ALA A 119 -19.78 -14.19 -15.21
N GLY A 120 -19.88 -15.48 -15.56
CA GLY A 120 -20.63 -15.96 -16.72
C GLY A 120 -19.91 -15.75 -18.07
N ILE A 121 -18.61 -15.47 -18.05
CA ILE A 121 -17.77 -15.39 -19.25
C ILE A 121 -17.14 -16.76 -19.45
N ASP A 122 -17.37 -17.37 -20.61
CA ASP A 122 -16.76 -18.67 -20.94
C ASP A 122 -15.24 -18.50 -21.12
N ALA A 123 -14.51 -18.84 -20.09
CA ALA A 123 -13.05 -18.83 -20.02
C ALA A 123 -12.52 -20.19 -19.53
N SER A 124 -13.29 -21.28 -19.73
CA SER A 124 -12.91 -22.64 -19.29
C SER A 124 -11.55 -23.07 -19.85
N GLU A 125 -11.24 -22.66 -21.07
CA GLU A 125 -9.99 -22.94 -21.79
C GLU A 125 -9.04 -21.74 -21.81
N TRP A 126 -9.06 -20.88 -20.80
CA TRP A 126 -8.25 -19.66 -20.72
C TRP A 126 -6.75 -19.92 -20.98
N GLU A 127 -6.23 -21.01 -20.47
CA GLU A 127 -4.83 -21.39 -20.64
C GLU A 127 -4.47 -21.70 -22.10
N GLU A 128 -5.44 -22.16 -22.91
CA GLU A 128 -5.28 -22.49 -24.34
C GLU A 128 -5.44 -21.25 -25.24
N TRP A 129 -6.00 -20.17 -24.72
CA TRP A 129 -6.23 -18.98 -25.53
C TRP A 129 -4.94 -18.37 -26.03
N THR A 130 -4.97 -17.88 -27.26
CA THR A 130 -3.87 -17.10 -27.85
C THR A 130 -3.73 -15.76 -27.11
N GLU A 131 -2.54 -15.18 -27.17
CA GLU A 131 -2.30 -13.86 -26.57
C GLU A 131 -3.28 -12.80 -27.10
N THR A 132 -3.57 -12.83 -28.40
CA THR A 132 -4.52 -11.90 -29.03
C THR A 132 -5.94 -12.02 -28.46
N GLU A 133 -6.41 -13.22 -28.18
CA GLU A 133 -7.74 -13.44 -27.57
C GLU A 133 -7.77 -12.94 -26.15
N ARG A 134 -6.73 -13.24 -25.36
CA ARG A 134 -6.58 -12.76 -23.98
C ARG A 134 -6.57 -11.23 -23.92
N LEU A 135 -5.73 -10.58 -24.72
CA LEU A 135 -5.62 -9.14 -24.77
C LEU A 135 -6.94 -8.47 -25.15
N ARG A 136 -7.64 -9.01 -26.17
CA ARG A 136 -8.96 -8.48 -26.58
C ARG A 136 -9.97 -8.50 -25.44
N LEU A 137 -10.02 -9.56 -24.65
CA LEU A 137 -10.89 -9.64 -23.48
C LEU A 137 -10.45 -8.66 -22.40
N LEU A 138 -9.17 -8.71 -22.01
CA LEU A 138 -8.64 -7.90 -20.92
C LEU A 138 -8.75 -6.39 -21.18
N GLU A 139 -8.43 -5.95 -22.41
CA GLU A 139 -8.56 -4.55 -22.80
C GLU A 139 -10.00 -4.05 -22.73
N ARG A 140 -10.97 -4.91 -23.11
CA ARG A 140 -12.38 -4.59 -22.97
C ARG A 140 -12.79 -4.46 -21.50
N GLU A 141 -12.41 -5.43 -20.68
CA GLU A 141 -12.86 -5.51 -19.29
C GLU A 141 -12.19 -4.45 -18.40
N ILE A 142 -10.93 -4.11 -18.64
CA ILE A 142 -10.21 -3.07 -17.86
C ILE A 142 -10.83 -1.68 -18.05
N ARG A 143 -11.51 -1.41 -19.17
CA ARG A 143 -12.20 -0.13 -19.40
C ARG A 143 -13.39 0.10 -18.47
N SER A 144 -13.98 -0.98 -17.94
CA SER A 144 -15.10 -0.89 -17.02
C SER A 144 -14.62 -0.79 -15.58
N PRO A 145 -15.04 0.23 -14.81
CA PRO A 145 -14.72 0.31 -13.39
C PRO A 145 -15.55 -0.64 -12.52
N ARG A 146 -16.50 -1.37 -13.12
CA ARG A 146 -17.42 -2.24 -12.38
C ARG A 146 -16.80 -3.59 -12.11
N PRO A 147 -16.74 -4.06 -10.84
CA PRO A 147 -16.36 -5.43 -10.54
C PRO A 147 -17.38 -6.42 -11.13
N PHE A 148 -16.94 -7.63 -11.40
CA PHE A 148 -17.80 -8.70 -11.88
C PHE A 148 -18.70 -9.27 -10.79
N LEU A 149 -18.13 -9.41 -9.58
CA LEU A 149 -18.79 -10.13 -8.49
C LEU A 149 -19.00 -9.21 -7.28
N HIS A 150 -20.02 -9.56 -6.49
CA HIS A 150 -20.17 -8.96 -5.18
C HIS A 150 -18.98 -9.33 -4.28
N PRO A 151 -18.47 -8.42 -3.44
CA PRO A 151 -17.30 -8.69 -2.61
C PRO A 151 -17.35 -9.93 -1.71
N SER A 152 -18.57 -10.38 -1.35
CA SER A 152 -18.76 -11.59 -0.54
C SER A 152 -18.94 -12.88 -1.36
N ALA A 153 -18.98 -12.78 -2.70
CA ALA A 153 -19.11 -13.96 -3.56
C ALA A 153 -17.75 -14.65 -3.72
N SER A 154 -17.76 -15.98 -3.70
CA SER A 154 -16.61 -16.80 -4.05
C SER A 154 -16.56 -16.98 -5.56
N ALA A 155 -15.34 -16.85 -6.12
CA ALA A 155 -15.07 -17.14 -7.52
C ALA A 155 -14.33 -18.47 -7.71
N GLY A 156 -13.81 -19.05 -6.63
CA GLY A 156 -13.01 -20.27 -6.61
C GLY A 156 -11.71 -20.10 -5.81
N PRO A 157 -11.03 -21.19 -5.46
CA PRO A 157 -9.95 -21.16 -4.45
C PRO A 157 -8.79 -20.24 -4.82
N GLU A 158 -8.30 -20.24 -6.05
CA GLU A 158 -7.19 -19.37 -6.45
C GLU A 158 -7.63 -17.91 -6.57
N ALA A 159 -8.83 -17.65 -7.15
CA ALA A 159 -9.38 -16.31 -7.22
C ALA A 159 -9.62 -15.73 -5.82
N ASP A 160 -10.21 -16.50 -4.91
CA ASP A 160 -10.49 -16.07 -3.55
C ASP A 160 -9.20 -15.77 -2.77
N ALA A 161 -8.12 -16.55 -2.99
CA ALA A 161 -6.82 -16.31 -2.38
C ALA A 161 -6.19 -14.99 -2.87
N VAL A 162 -6.20 -14.74 -4.19
CA VAL A 162 -5.67 -13.48 -4.76
C VAL A 162 -6.52 -12.30 -4.32
N LEU A 163 -7.84 -12.40 -4.47
CA LEU A 163 -8.76 -11.31 -4.10
C LEU A 163 -8.75 -11.03 -2.60
N GLY A 164 -8.59 -12.07 -1.77
CA GLY A 164 -8.41 -11.92 -0.32
C GLY A 164 -7.19 -11.07 0.01
N THR A 165 -6.03 -11.40 -0.60
CA THR A 165 -4.81 -10.62 -0.45
C THR A 165 -5.01 -9.17 -0.91
N TYR A 166 -5.58 -8.97 -2.09
CA TYR A 166 -5.78 -7.62 -2.64
C TYR A 166 -6.78 -6.78 -1.83
N ARG A 167 -7.79 -7.40 -1.21
CA ARG A 167 -8.70 -6.71 -0.28
C ARG A 167 -7.99 -6.24 1.00
N VAL A 168 -7.07 -7.04 1.53
CA VAL A 168 -6.21 -6.62 2.67
C VAL A 168 -5.38 -5.39 2.28
N LEU A 169 -4.79 -5.38 1.09
CA LEU A 169 -4.03 -4.23 0.58
C LEU A 169 -4.93 -3.00 0.40
N ALA A 170 -6.13 -3.17 -0.16
CA ALA A 170 -7.09 -2.08 -0.33
C ALA A 170 -7.53 -1.49 1.01
N GLU A 171 -7.67 -2.31 2.04
CA GLU A 171 -8.00 -1.84 3.39
C GLU A 171 -6.81 -1.13 4.05
N HIS A 172 -5.59 -1.66 3.90
CA HIS A 172 -4.36 -1.00 4.35
C HIS A 172 -4.22 0.40 3.72
N LEU A 173 -4.42 0.51 2.40
CA LEU A 173 -4.35 1.80 1.68
C LEU A 173 -5.35 2.84 2.19
N LYS A 174 -6.53 2.43 2.66
CA LYS A 174 -7.51 3.36 3.24
C LYS A 174 -7.08 3.91 4.59
N ILE A 175 -6.38 3.11 5.39
CA ILE A 175 -6.03 3.42 6.78
C ILE A 175 -4.68 4.10 6.86
N HIS A 176 -3.69 3.59 6.11
CA HIS A 176 -2.27 3.94 6.24
C HIS A 176 -1.66 4.56 4.97
N GLY A 177 -2.44 4.69 3.89
CA GLY A 177 -1.89 5.13 2.61
C GLY A 177 -0.97 4.07 1.99
N VAL A 178 -0.01 4.53 1.19
CA VAL A 178 0.94 3.64 0.48
C VAL A 178 2.13 3.22 1.35
N ASP A 179 2.27 3.79 2.53
CA ASP A 179 3.41 3.51 3.42
C ASP A 179 3.51 2.03 3.76
N GLY A 180 4.71 1.48 3.63
CA GLY A 180 4.99 0.07 3.86
C GLY A 180 4.56 -0.88 2.74
N LEU A 181 3.88 -0.41 1.71
CA LEU A 181 3.53 -1.20 0.53
C LEU A 181 4.50 -0.92 -0.62
N GLY A 182 5.00 -2.00 -1.22
CA GLY A 182 5.77 -1.97 -2.45
C GLY A 182 4.91 -2.24 -3.68
N ALA A 183 5.40 -3.08 -4.59
CA ALA A 183 4.75 -3.38 -5.85
C ALA A 183 4.00 -4.73 -5.84
N LEU A 184 3.04 -4.85 -6.75
CA LEU A 184 2.48 -6.13 -7.16
C LEU A 184 3.43 -6.77 -8.18
N ILE A 185 4.28 -7.68 -7.73
CA ILE A 185 5.28 -8.34 -8.57
C ILE A 185 4.69 -9.62 -9.17
N VAL A 186 4.71 -9.69 -10.50
CA VAL A 186 4.28 -10.88 -11.23
C VAL A 186 5.51 -11.70 -11.57
N SER A 187 5.75 -12.79 -10.85
CA SER A 187 6.86 -13.69 -11.16
C SER A 187 6.52 -14.61 -12.35
N MET A 188 7.56 -15.04 -13.06
CA MET A 188 7.41 -15.82 -14.29
C MET A 188 6.52 -15.11 -15.32
N THR A 189 6.73 -13.82 -15.51
CA THR A 189 6.00 -13.04 -16.51
C THR A 189 6.48 -13.42 -17.91
N ARG A 190 5.56 -13.92 -18.74
CA ARG A 190 5.84 -14.44 -20.08
C ARG A 190 5.32 -13.54 -21.19
N ARG A 191 4.27 -12.76 -20.91
CA ARG A 191 3.51 -11.99 -21.91
C ARG A 191 2.73 -10.84 -21.28
N LEU A 192 2.26 -9.93 -22.12
CA LEU A 192 1.53 -8.74 -21.71
C LEU A 192 0.24 -9.08 -20.95
N SER A 193 -0.49 -10.11 -21.37
CA SER A 193 -1.74 -10.53 -20.72
C SER A 193 -1.54 -10.97 -19.28
N ASP A 194 -0.35 -11.47 -18.89
CA ASP A 194 -0.03 -11.82 -17.50
C ASP A 194 -0.08 -10.57 -16.59
N LEU A 195 0.31 -9.40 -17.12
CA LEU A 195 0.29 -8.13 -16.40
C LEU A 195 -1.10 -7.47 -16.42
N LEU A 196 -1.76 -7.48 -17.59
CA LEU A 196 -3.10 -6.89 -17.70
C LEU A 196 -4.14 -7.67 -16.89
N GLY A 197 -3.98 -8.98 -16.72
CA GLY A 197 -4.82 -9.81 -15.87
C GLY A 197 -4.80 -9.32 -14.39
N VAL A 198 -3.66 -8.81 -13.92
CA VAL A 198 -3.55 -8.22 -12.57
C VAL A 198 -4.47 -7.02 -12.42
N TYR A 199 -4.61 -6.18 -13.45
CA TYR A 199 -5.52 -5.03 -13.38
C TYR A 199 -6.99 -5.44 -13.23
N VAL A 200 -7.41 -6.53 -13.89
CA VAL A 200 -8.76 -7.07 -13.71
C VAL A 200 -8.96 -7.58 -12.28
N LEU A 201 -8.01 -8.38 -11.75
CA LEU A 201 -8.05 -8.86 -10.37
C LEU A 201 -8.00 -7.70 -9.35
N ALA A 202 -7.17 -6.69 -9.61
CA ALA A 202 -7.07 -5.48 -8.78
C ALA A 202 -8.38 -4.68 -8.73
N ARG A 203 -9.12 -4.62 -9.84
CA ARG A 203 -10.44 -3.99 -9.92
C ARG A 203 -11.43 -4.64 -8.95
N GLU A 204 -11.48 -5.97 -8.91
CA GLU A 204 -12.38 -6.73 -8.03
C GLU A 204 -12.16 -6.45 -6.54
N ALA A 205 -10.95 -6.04 -6.18
CA ALA A 205 -10.57 -5.69 -4.80
C ALA A 205 -10.60 -4.18 -4.53
N GLY A 206 -10.94 -3.35 -5.53
CA GLY A 206 -10.96 -1.90 -5.39
C GLY A 206 -9.58 -1.23 -5.43
N LEU A 207 -8.54 -1.93 -5.91
CA LEU A 207 -7.20 -1.40 -6.15
C LEU A 207 -7.06 -0.73 -7.53
N LEU A 208 -7.96 -1.00 -8.48
CA LEU A 208 -8.06 -0.29 -9.74
C LEU A 208 -9.24 0.68 -9.68
N ARG A 209 -9.00 1.97 -9.83
CA ARG A 209 -10.00 3.02 -9.67
C ARG A 209 -10.00 4.00 -10.83
N LEU A 210 -11.18 4.61 -11.08
CA LEU A 210 -11.33 5.64 -12.09
C LEU A 210 -11.00 7.02 -11.49
N TYR A 211 -10.05 7.71 -12.10
CA TYR A 211 -9.63 9.08 -11.81
C TYR A 211 -9.85 9.96 -13.05
N PRO A 212 -9.71 11.29 -12.95
CA PRO A 212 -9.82 12.19 -14.12
C PRO A 212 -8.88 11.84 -15.27
N GLU A 213 -7.69 11.34 -14.95
CA GLU A 213 -6.67 10.90 -15.91
C GLU A 213 -6.92 9.50 -16.50
N GLY A 214 -7.88 8.76 -15.98
CA GLY A 214 -8.25 7.41 -16.43
C GLY A 214 -8.31 6.38 -15.32
N MET A 215 -8.23 5.10 -15.72
CA MET A 215 -8.14 4.00 -14.76
C MET A 215 -6.72 3.92 -14.19
N VAL A 216 -6.61 3.93 -12.85
CA VAL A 216 -5.36 3.92 -12.10
C VAL A 216 -5.32 2.72 -11.18
N CYS A 217 -4.24 1.95 -11.24
CA CYS A 217 -3.93 0.93 -10.22
C CYS A 217 -3.18 1.59 -9.07
N LEU A 218 -3.71 1.45 -7.85
CA LEU A 218 -3.18 2.11 -6.65
C LEU A 218 -1.84 1.56 -6.17
N LEU A 219 -1.41 0.41 -6.68
CA LEU A 219 -0.08 -0.14 -6.46
C LEU A 219 0.60 -0.40 -7.81
N PRO A 220 1.92 -0.17 -7.91
CA PRO A 220 2.66 -0.48 -9.13
C PRO A 220 2.57 -1.97 -9.45
N VAL A 221 2.37 -2.31 -10.72
CA VAL A 221 2.47 -3.69 -11.23
C VAL A 221 3.81 -3.84 -11.91
N VAL A 222 4.61 -4.82 -11.49
CA VAL A 222 6.00 -4.99 -11.94
C VAL A 222 6.20 -6.42 -12.47
N PRO A 223 6.64 -6.59 -13.72
CA PRO A 223 7.02 -7.90 -14.24
C PRO A 223 8.35 -8.38 -13.64
N LEU A 224 8.45 -9.67 -13.40
CA LEU A 224 9.70 -10.33 -13.09
C LEU A 224 10.00 -11.36 -14.17
N LEU A 225 11.09 -11.10 -14.92
CA LEU A 225 11.56 -11.92 -16.04
C LEU A 225 12.63 -12.86 -15.48
N GLU A 226 12.37 -14.16 -15.51
CA GLU A 226 13.19 -15.14 -14.78
C GLU A 226 13.88 -16.16 -15.70
N THR A 227 13.46 -16.25 -16.97
CA THR A 227 14.08 -17.12 -17.98
C THR A 227 14.81 -16.32 -19.05
N VAL A 228 15.69 -16.97 -19.82
CA VAL A 228 16.38 -16.33 -20.94
C VAL A 228 15.36 -15.87 -21.99
N GLU A 229 14.37 -16.70 -22.28
CA GLU A 229 13.30 -16.40 -23.25
C GLU A 229 12.45 -15.21 -22.79
N ASP A 230 12.18 -15.08 -21.47
CA ASP A 230 11.47 -13.93 -20.93
C ASP A 230 12.30 -12.65 -21.09
N LEU A 231 13.61 -12.72 -20.86
CA LEU A 231 14.52 -11.59 -21.01
C LEU A 231 14.65 -11.15 -22.48
N GLU A 232 14.68 -12.09 -23.42
CA GLU A 232 14.73 -11.79 -24.86
C GLU A 232 13.46 -11.05 -25.34
N ARG A 233 12.28 -11.45 -24.84
CA ARG A 233 10.97 -10.82 -25.17
C ARG A 233 10.66 -9.61 -24.29
N GLY A 234 11.35 -9.47 -23.18
CA GLY A 234 11.12 -8.44 -22.16
C GLY A 234 11.02 -7.02 -22.70
N PRO A 235 11.96 -6.55 -23.54
CA PRO A 235 11.92 -5.18 -24.07
C PRO A 235 10.67 -4.82 -24.84
N GLU A 236 10.17 -5.75 -25.67
CA GLU A 236 8.95 -5.53 -26.48
C GLU A 236 7.71 -5.55 -25.56
N MET A 237 7.59 -6.57 -24.71
CA MET A 237 6.50 -6.70 -23.75
C MET A 237 6.45 -5.49 -22.79
N LEU A 238 7.59 -5.07 -22.26
CA LEU A 238 7.67 -3.94 -21.35
C LEU A 238 7.26 -2.63 -22.03
N ARG A 239 7.67 -2.41 -23.29
CA ARG A 239 7.25 -1.26 -24.07
C ARG A 239 5.72 -1.24 -24.22
N ALA A 240 5.12 -2.35 -24.64
CA ALA A 240 3.67 -2.47 -24.79
C ALA A 240 2.94 -2.24 -23.46
N PHE A 241 3.50 -2.76 -22.34
CA PHE A 241 2.95 -2.55 -21.00
C PHE A 241 3.02 -1.10 -20.56
N LEU A 242 4.15 -0.42 -20.75
CA LEU A 242 4.34 0.99 -20.39
C LEU A 242 3.50 1.94 -21.26
N GLU A 243 3.21 1.57 -22.50
CA GLU A 243 2.32 2.31 -23.41
C GLU A 243 0.84 2.08 -23.10
N PHE A 244 0.50 1.04 -22.35
CA PHE A 244 -0.89 0.73 -22.02
C PHE A 244 -1.53 1.86 -21.19
N PRO A 245 -2.77 2.31 -21.53
CA PRO A 245 -3.37 3.50 -20.94
C PRO A 245 -3.43 3.48 -19.41
N VAL A 246 -3.80 2.33 -18.83
CA VAL A 246 -3.88 2.17 -17.36
C VAL A 246 -2.50 2.25 -16.73
N THR A 247 -1.48 1.63 -17.33
CA THR A 247 -0.10 1.69 -16.82
C THR A 247 0.41 3.13 -16.84
N ARG A 248 0.19 3.85 -17.94
CA ARG A 248 0.58 5.26 -18.07
C ARG A 248 -0.09 6.15 -17.02
N ALA A 249 -1.42 5.99 -16.86
CA ALA A 249 -2.17 6.74 -15.85
C ALA A 249 -1.67 6.42 -14.43
N SER A 250 -1.41 5.13 -14.14
CA SER A 250 -0.89 4.70 -12.84
C SER A 250 0.50 5.25 -12.55
N LEU A 251 1.41 5.20 -13.53
CA LEU A 251 2.76 5.77 -13.39
C LEU A 251 2.72 7.28 -13.15
N SER A 252 1.85 8.01 -13.87
CA SER A 252 1.68 9.43 -13.66
C SER A 252 1.11 9.75 -12.26
N HIS A 253 0.19 8.92 -11.79
CA HIS A 253 -0.41 9.06 -10.47
C HIS A 253 0.60 8.81 -9.33
N HIS A 254 1.50 7.84 -9.50
CA HIS A 254 2.53 7.51 -8.50
C HIS A 254 3.76 8.43 -8.54
N ALA A 255 3.98 9.16 -9.63
CA ALA A 255 5.11 10.09 -9.77
C ALA A 255 4.86 11.45 -9.10
N LEU A 256 3.68 11.69 -8.56
CA LEU A 256 3.30 12.87 -7.80
C LEU A 256 3.61 12.72 -6.31
#